data_a9e27d51c4020ccb37978794a74ac22a
#
_entry.id   a9e27d51c4020ccb37978794a74ac22a
#
_cell.length_a   1.000
_cell.length_b   1.000
_cell.length_c   1.000
_cell.angle_alpha   90.00
_cell.angle_beta   90.00
_cell.angle_gamma   90.00
#
_symmetry.space_group_name_H-M   'P 1'
#
loop_
_entity.id
_entity.type
_entity.pdbx_description
1 polymer ?
#
loop_
_entity_poly.entity_id
_entity_poly.type
_entity_poly.pdbx_seq_one_letter_code
_entity_poly.pdbx_strand_id
1 'polypeptide(L)'
;MPEVTKLMEDFKAAVAAGNEKQQGWPSAAYAVSKAGIIGMTRAVAEEEKGRGRGVLVNSCCPGYVKTDMTRGGGAKTPDQGAQTPVMLAIGDIGGKAGLFWQNEKVIEW
;
A
#
# COMPACT_ATOMS: atom_id res chain seq x y z
N MET A 1 8.39 -3.30 -11.64
CA MET A 1 9.06 -2.36 -10.70
C MET A 1 9.58 -1.08 -11.36
N PRO A 2 10.22 -1.10 -12.54
CA PRO A 2 10.73 0.13 -13.17
C PRO A 2 9.65 1.20 -13.39
N GLU A 3 8.45 0.80 -13.75
CA GLU A 3 7.32 1.71 -14.00
C GLU A 3 6.90 2.45 -12.72
N VAL A 4 6.87 1.77 -11.58
CA VAL A 4 6.54 2.39 -10.30
C VAL A 4 7.62 3.38 -9.87
N THR A 5 8.89 3.00 -10.03
CA THR A 5 10.02 3.88 -9.75
C THR A 5 9.94 5.14 -10.60
N LYS A 6 9.67 4.99 -11.90
CA LYS A 6 9.52 6.12 -12.80
C LYS A 6 8.40 7.06 -12.38
N LEU A 7 7.23 6.52 -12.02
CA LEU A 7 6.10 7.33 -11.57
C LEU A 7 6.46 8.14 -10.32
N MET A 8 7.16 7.54 -9.36
CA MET A 8 7.58 8.24 -8.15
C MET A 8 8.60 9.35 -8.45
N GLU A 9 9.55 9.10 -9.33
CA GLU A 9 10.49 10.13 -9.75
C GLU A 9 9.81 11.26 -10.53
N ASP A 10 8.86 10.95 -11.40
CA ASP A 10 8.06 11.93 -12.11
C ASP A 10 7.28 12.85 -11.14
N PHE A 11 6.68 12.26 -10.11
CA PHE A 11 5.99 13.03 -9.08
C PHE A 11 6.95 13.94 -8.31
N LYS A 12 8.09 13.43 -7.89
CA LYS A 12 9.11 14.22 -7.19
C LYS A 12 9.56 15.42 -8.03
N ALA A 13 9.81 15.18 -9.31
CA ALA A 13 10.20 16.24 -10.23
C ALA A 13 9.10 17.29 -10.40
N ALA A 14 7.85 16.86 -10.51
CA ALA A 14 6.70 17.75 -10.63
C ALA A 14 6.53 18.63 -9.36
N VAL A 15 6.70 18.07 -8.19
CA VAL A 15 6.65 18.83 -6.93
C VAL A 15 7.78 19.83 -6.85
N ALA A 16 9.01 19.43 -7.23
CA ALA A 16 10.17 20.32 -7.22
C ALA A 16 9.98 21.50 -8.21
N ALA A 17 9.31 21.25 -9.33
CA ALA A 17 8.99 22.29 -10.33
C ALA A 17 7.74 23.12 -9.95
N GLY A 18 6.99 22.71 -8.92
CA GLY A 18 5.77 23.39 -8.48
C GLY A 18 4.59 23.25 -9.44
N ASN A 19 4.57 22.20 -10.28
CA ASN A 19 3.53 22.02 -11.30
C ASN A 19 2.85 20.64 -11.26
N GLU A 20 2.85 19.98 -10.10
CA GLU A 20 2.26 18.65 -9.93
C GLU A 20 0.77 18.60 -10.34
N LYS A 21 0.00 19.63 -9.99
CA LYS A 21 -1.42 19.68 -10.35
C LYS A 21 -1.63 19.82 -11.85
N GLN A 22 -0.81 20.61 -12.52
CA GLN A 22 -0.87 20.83 -13.98
C GLN A 22 -0.53 19.55 -14.73
N GLN A 23 0.30 18.69 -14.15
CA GLN A 23 0.66 17.39 -14.70
C GLN A 23 -0.31 16.26 -14.32
N GLY A 24 -1.40 16.60 -13.65
CA GLY A 24 -2.42 15.63 -13.28
C GLY A 24 -2.20 14.93 -11.93
N TRP A 25 -1.20 15.36 -11.15
CA TRP A 25 -0.93 14.78 -9.83
C TRP A 25 -1.77 15.45 -8.74
N PRO A 26 -2.20 14.71 -7.72
CA PRO A 26 -2.80 15.33 -6.55
C PRO A 26 -1.73 16.05 -5.71
N SER A 27 -2.11 17.12 -5.01
CA SER A 27 -1.26 17.79 -4.02
C SER A 27 -1.30 17.06 -2.69
N ALA A 28 -0.93 15.79 -2.68
CA ALA A 28 -1.04 14.91 -1.52
C ALA A 28 0.12 13.90 -1.53
N ALA A 29 1.32 14.36 -1.15
CA ALA A 29 2.53 13.54 -1.18
C ALA A 29 2.39 12.24 -0.39
N TYR A 30 1.73 12.27 0.78
CA TYR A 30 1.47 11.07 1.57
C TYR A 30 0.66 10.05 0.77
N ALA A 31 -0.46 10.48 0.17
CA ALA A 31 -1.33 9.59 -0.62
C ALA A 31 -0.59 9.01 -1.83
N VAL A 32 0.20 9.81 -2.53
CA VAL A 32 1.00 9.36 -3.67
C VAL A 32 2.04 8.33 -3.24
N SER A 33 2.73 8.56 -2.11
CA SER A 33 3.72 7.61 -1.60
C SER A 33 3.08 6.27 -1.23
N LYS A 34 1.90 6.28 -0.62
CA LYS A 34 1.19 5.05 -0.25
C LYS A 34 0.64 4.32 -1.48
N ALA A 35 0.14 5.04 -2.47
CA ALA A 35 -0.24 4.43 -3.75
C ALA A 35 0.97 3.76 -4.43
N GLY A 36 2.15 4.38 -4.32
CA GLY A 36 3.39 3.80 -4.80
C GLY A 36 3.72 2.46 -4.13
N ILE A 37 3.52 2.36 -2.81
CA ILE A 37 3.72 1.11 -2.07
C ILE A 37 2.77 0.02 -2.57
N ILE A 38 1.50 0.35 -2.80
CA ILE A 38 0.52 -0.62 -3.34
C ILE A 38 0.94 -1.09 -4.74
N GLY A 39 1.34 -0.16 -5.61
CA GLY A 39 1.85 -0.49 -6.94
C GLY A 39 3.11 -1.36 -6.91
N MET A 40 4.04 -1.04 -6.03
CA MET A 40 5.26 -1.82 -5.81
C MET A 40 4.93 -3.24 -5.32
N THR A 41 3.97 -3.37 -4.42
CA THR A 41 3.51 -4.67 -3.93
C THR A 41 3.04 -5.56 -5.07
N ARG A 42 2.26 -5.02 -6.00
CA ARG A 42 1.80 -5.77 -7.17
C ARG A 42 2.97 -6.21 -8.06
N ALA A 43 3.91 -5.32 -8.31
CA ALA A 43 5.08 -5.63 -9.14
C ALA A 43 5.93 -6.73 -8.51
N VAL A 44 6.21 -6.64 -7.20
CA VAL A 44 6.98 -7.66 -6.47
C VAL A 44 6.23 -8.98 -6.43
N ALA A 45 4.91 -8.96 -6.23
CA ALA A 45 4.10 -10.18 -6.23
C ALA A 45 4.19 -10.92 -7.57
N GLU A 46 4.16 -10.20 -8.69
CA GLU A 46 4.34 -10.81 -10.02
C GLU A 46 5.75 -11.40 -10.21
N GLU A 47 6.78 -10.70 -9.74
CA GLU A 47 8.15 -11.22 -9.78
C GLU A 47 8.28 -12.51 -8.95
N GLU A 48 7.71 -12.54 -7.74
CA GLU A 48 7.73 -13.72 -6.88
C GLU A 48 6.96 -14.91 -7.48
N LYS A 49 5.84 -14.62 -8.14
CA LYS A 49 5.08 -15.64 -8.86
C LYS A 49 5.94 -16.31 -9.93
N GLY A 50 6.71 -15.52 -10.68
CA GLY A 50 7.63 -16.03 -11.69
C GLY A 50 8.77 -16.89 -11.11
N ARG A 51 9.16 -16.63 -9.85
CA ARG A 51 10.21 -17.40 -9.16
C ARG A 51 9.70 -18.74 -8.61
N GLY A 52 8.40 -18.93 -8.48
CA GLY A 52 7.79 -20.18 -8.04
C GLY A 52 8.12 -20.59 -6.60
N ARG A 53 8.49 -19.64 -5.72
CA ARG A 53 8.89 -19.94 -4.33
C ARG A 53 7.72 -20.03 -3.35
N GLY A 54 6.50 -19.76 -3.80
CA GLY A 54 5.32 -19.78 -2.94
C GLY A 54 5.21 -18.60 -1.98
N VAL A 55 5.98 -17.53 -2.20
CA VAL A 55 5.92 -16.33 -1.38
C VAL A 55 4.76 -15.46 -1.84
N LEU A 56 3.86 -15.12 -0.92
CA LEU A 56 2.70 -14.28 -1.17
C LEU A 56 2.98 -12.87 -0.65
N VAL A 57 2.94 -11.89 -1.53
CA VAL A 57 3.19 -10.49 -1.20
C VAL A 57 1.91 -9.70 -1.37
N ASN A 58 1.45 -9.08 -0.30
CA ASN A 58 0.23 -8.28 -0.28
C ASN A 58 0.47 -6.96 0.46
N SER A 59 -0.41 -6.01 0.28
CA SER A 59 -0.44 -4.78 1.05
C SER A 59 -1.77 -4.66 1.80
N CYS A 60 -1.78 -3.90 2.88
CA CYS A 60 -3.00 -3.69 3.65
C CYS A 60 -3.06 -2.30 4.27
N CYS A 61 -4.28 -1.87 4.55
CA CYS A 61 -4.55 -0.68 5.34
C CYS A 61 -5.12 -1.12 6.69
N PRO A 62 -4.51 -0.72 7.82
CA PRO A 62 -5.02 -1.05 9.15
C PRO A 62 -6.29 -0.27 9.52
N GLY A 63 -6.62 0.76 8.74
CA GLY A 63 -7.65 1.72 9.07
C GLY A 63 -7.11 2.85 9.95
N TYR A 64 -8.00 3.69 10.46
CA TYR A 64 -7.61 4.80 11.34
C TYR A 64 -7.53 4.29 12.78
N VAL A 65 -6.30 4.10 13.25
CA VAL A 65 -5.99 3.42 14.52
C VAL A 65 -5.53 4.44 15.56
N LYS A 66 -6.00 4.28 16.81
CA LYS A 66 -5.59 5.12 17.94
C LYS A 66 -4.15 4.80 18.33
N THR A 67 -3.24 5.68 17.98
CA THR A 67 -1.81 5.58 18.29
C THR A 67 -1.25 6.96 18.58
N ASP A 68 0.01 7.04 18.99
CA ASP A 68 0.72 8.31 19.14
C ASP A 68 0.78 9.07 17.83
N MET A 69 0.91 8.37 16.71
CA MET A 69 0.94 8.98 15.38
C MET A 69 -0.35 9.72 15.04
N THR A 70 -1.50 9.23 15.51
CA THR A 70 -2.81 9.85 15.32
C THR A 70 -3.22 10.75 16.48
N ARG A 71 -2.34 10.93 17.48
CA ARG A 71 -2.60 11.68 18.70
C ARG A 71 -3.85 11.18 19.43
N GLY A 72 -4.05 9.87 19.47
CA GLY A 72 -5.21 9.22 20.08
C GLY A 72 -6.50 9.26 19.25
N GLY A 73 -6.46 9.85 18.04
CA GLY A 73 -7.57 9.79 17.11
C GLY A 73 -7.69 8.44 16.43
N GLY A 74 -8.91 8.10 16.01
CA GLY A 74 -9.19 6.88 15.27
C GLY A 74 -10.29 6.06 15.92
N ALA A 75 -10.97 5.25 15.10
CA ALA A 75 -12.07 4.40 15.53
C ALA A 75 -11.61 3.02 16.01
N LYS A 76 -10.41 2.59 15.61
CA LYS A 76 -9.87 1.26 15.93
C LYS A 76 -8.85 1.32 17.04
N THR A 77 -8.83 0.29 17.87
CA THR A 77 -7.73 0.04 18.81
C THR A 77 -6.52 -0.51 18.04
N PRO A 78 -5.29 -0.45 18.62
CA PRO A 78 -4.13 -1.10 18.00
C PRO A 78 -4.36 -2.58 17.70
N ASP A 79 -5.01 -3.32 18.58
CA ASP A 79 -5.32 -4.73 18.35
C ASP A 79 -6.24 -4.93 17.13
N GLN A 80 -7.26 -4.10 17.00
CA GLN A 80 -8.15 -4.13 15.83
C GLN A 80 -7.40 -3.76 14.54
N GLY A 81 -6.52 -2.77 14.61
CA GLY A 81 -5.69 -2.37 13.46
C GLY A 81 -4.70 -3.44 13.02
N ALA A 82 -4.27 -4.31 13.94
CA ALA A 82 -3.33 -5.38 13.65
C ALA A 82 -3.97 -6.63 13.02
N GLN A 83 -5.30 -6.74 13.02
CA GLN A 83 -5.98 -7.96 12.57
C GLN A 83 -5.68 -8.32 11.12
N THR A 84 -5.78 -7.38 10.19
CA THR A 84 -5.50 -7.65 8.78
C THR A 84 -4.03 -8.02 8.52
N PRO A 85 -3.02 -7.26 9.02
CA PRO A 85 -1.63 -7.67 8.85
C PRO A 85 -1.32 -9.05 9.41
N VAL A 86 -1.85 -9.39 10.58
CA VAL A 86 -1.63 -10.71 11.20
C VAL A 86 -2.28 -11.81 10.36
N MET A 87 -3.49 -11.60 9.90
CA MET A 87 -4.18 -12.55 9.02
C MET A 87 -3.36 -12.81 7.74
N LEU A 88 -2.81 -11.76 7.14
CA LEU A 88 -2.00 -11.89 5.93
C LEU A 88 -0.69 -12.65 6.18
N ALA A 89 -0.12 -12.50 7.38
CA ALA A 89 1.15 -13.14 7.73
C ALA A 89 0.99 -14.64 8.04
N ILE A 90 -0.04 -15.02 8.75
CA ILE A 90 -0.19 -16.39 9.30
C ILE A 90 -1.52 -17.05 9.00
N GLY A 91 -2.49 -16.34 8.43
CA GLY A 91 -3.80 -16.90 8.07
C GLY A 91 -3.80 -17.60 6.73
N ASP A 92 -4.85 -18.36 6.47
CA ASP A 92 -5.10 -18.93 5.15
C ASP A 92 -5.85 -17.92 4.29
N ILE A 93 -5.17 -17.39 3.28
CA ILE A 93 -5.74 -16.40 2.35
C ILE A 93 -5.97 -16.98 0.96
N GLY A 94 -5.95 -18.31 0.82
CA GLY A 94 -6.25 -18.97 -0.44
C GLY A 94 -5.22 -18.75 -1.55
N GLY A 95 -3.96 -18.51 -1.19
CA GLY A 95 -2.89 -18.27 -2.16
C GLY A 95 -2.96 -16.93 -2.88
N LYS A 96 -3.73 -15.97 -2.38
CA LYS A 96 -3.88 -14.65 -3.00
C LYS A 96 -2.63 -13.80 -2.80
N ALA A 97 -2.22 -13.10 -3.86
CA ALA A 97 -1.04 -12.24 -3.84
C ALA A 97 -1.25 -11.02 -4.73
N GLY A 98 -0.49 -9.95 -4.45
CA GLY A 98 -0.53 -8.72 -5.23
C GLY A 98 -1.77 -7.87 -4.99
N LEU A 99 -2.48 -8.13 -3.91
CA LEU A 99 -3.75 -7.50 -3.60
C LEU A 99 -3.62 -6.50 -2.46
N PHE A 100 -4.58 -5.60 -2.38
CA PHE A 100 -4.70 -4.62 -1.31
C PHE A 100 -5.88 -5.02 -0.41
N TRP A 101 -5.64 -5.05 0.91
CA TRP A 101 -6.58 -5.56 1.89
C TRP A 101 -6.93 -4.50 2.93
N GLN A 102 -8.18 -4.51 3.38
CA GLN A 102 -8.64 -3.71 4.53
C GLN A 102 -9.79 -4.45 5.20
N ASN A 103 -9.86 -4.37 6.53
CA ASN A 103 -10.89 -5.08 7.30
C ASN A 103 -10.98 -6.57 6.93
N GLU A 104 -9.81 -7.21 6.76
CA GLU A 104 -9.68 -8.63 6.41
C GLU A 104 -10.31 -9.00 5.05
N LYS A 105 -10.50 -8.01 4.17
CA LYS A 105 -11.08 -8.19 2.83
C LYS A 105 -10.23 -7.54 1.77
N VAL A 106 -10.26 -8.10 0.56
CA VAL A 106 -9.64 -7.49 -0.62
C VAL A 106 -10.42 -6.25 -1.01
N ILE A 107 -9.69 -5.17 -1.32
CA ILE A 107 -10.24 -3.91 -1.80
C ILE A 107 -9.73 -3.67 -3.22
N GLU A 108 -10.63 -3.27 -4.11
CA GLU A 108 -10.25 -2.81 -5.44
C GLU A 108 -9.66 -1.39 -5.37
N TRP A 109 -8.74 -1.10 -6.29
CA TRP A 109 -8.16 0.23 -6.41
C TRP A 109 -7.61 0.46 -7.82
#